data_549ac045fc5df99fd6dc7c7f496303f6
#
_entry.id   549ac045fc5df99fd6dc7c7f496303f6
#
_cell.length_a   1.000
_cell.length_b   1.000
_cell.length_c   1.000
_cell.angle_alpha   90.00
_cell.angle_beta   90.00
_cell.angle_gamma   90.00
#
_symmetry.space_group_name_H-M   'P 1'
#
loop_
_entity.id
_entity.type
_entity.pdbx_description
1 polymer ?
#
loop_
_entity_poly.entity_id
_entity_poly.type
_entity_poly.pdbx_seq_one_letter_code
_entity_poly.pdbx_strand_id
1 'polypeptide(L)'
;MKIVIPQHVLAKPLEQISKALPNKTTIPILSNILLRADDEGLTLIVGDISVFIKTVIPTEYVTVERQGAITLPGKKIVEIVKKLSGDITIEVDKTNATIYTGKSKFELAGIEADEYPEFPQVIGDIVHLPGEVLKRNIAQTIYATSDQESMPILTGVLFKLTSGNIRFVGCDRHRLAQKESNIESDLDFSVVVGRESLSELTKLIDDKETVELQISSNNFMAKTKYYTFFSRVLEGSYPDTDRLIPTDFNTTVSVKTTKFIESLERVFIVANEEKTKVVKMSVGDDIEIKSEASGSKASDRLEIQHKEGDDITVAFNAKYALDALKAIDGPEIIIQFVGPMQPMIIKGKDDDSALHMILPYRT
;
A
#
# COMPACT_ATOMS: atom_id res chain seq x y z
N MET A 1 19.75 27.60 -13.51
CA MET A 1 20.01 26.78 -12.29
C MET A 1 21.41 26.20 -12.41
N LYS A 2 22.19 26.14 -11.30
CA LYS A 2 23.44 25.34 -11.25
C LYS A 2 23.66 24.81 -9.84
N ILE A 3 23.80 23.48 -9.72
CA ILE A 3 24.00 22.78 -8.45
C ILE A 3 25.14 21.80 -8.54
N VAL A 4 25.79 21.52 -7.40
CA VAL A 4 26.75 20.45 -7.22
C VAL A 4 26.30 19.58 -6.05
N ILE A 5 26.18 18.26 -6.28
CA ILE A 5 25.61 17.33 -5.32
C ILE A 5 26.31 15.96 -5.42
N PRO A 6 26.67 15.31 -4.28
CA PRO A 6 27.18 13.94 -4.31
C PRO A 6 26.16 12.96 -4.89
N GLN A 7 26.63 12.07 -5.75
CA GLN A 7 25.78 11.08 -6.44
C GLN A 7 24.89 10.29 -5.46
N HIS A 8 25.44 9.79 -4.36
CA HIS A 8 24.71 8.98 -3.39
C HIS A 8 23.60 9.75 -2.67
N VAL A 9 23.74 11.07 -2.53
CA VAL A 9 22.74 11.96 -1.94
C VAL A 9 21.56 12.18 -2.89
N LEU A 10 21.84 12.30 -4.20
CA LEU A 10 20.82 12.56 -5.22
C LEU A 10 20.10 11.27 -5.69
N ALA A 11 20.84 10.15 -5.80
CA ALA A 11 20.34 8.93 -6.42
C ALA A 11 19.16 8.32 -5.65
N LYS A 12 19.25 8.20 -4.33
CA LYS A 12 18.19 7.58 -3.51
C LYS A 12 16.88 8.35 -3.54
N PRO A 13 16.85 9.69 -3.31
CA PRO A 13 15.62 10.47 -3.44
C PRO A 13 15.01 10.39 -4.85
N LEU A 14 15.82 10.54 -5.90
CA LEU A 14 15.34 10.42 -7.29
C LEU A 14 14.69 9.06 -7.55
N GLU A 15 15.32 7.98 -7.11
CA GLU A 15 14.77 6.63 -7.26
C GLU A 15 13.45 6.45 -6.52
N GLN A 16 13.35 6.95 -5.29
CA GLN A 16 12.13 6.83 -4.50
C GLN A 16 10.97 7.59 -5.12
N ILE A 17 11.16 8.88 -5.45
CA ILE A 17 10.07 9.68 -6.01
C ILE A 17 9.68 9.23 -7.43
N SER A 18 10.64 8.68 -8.20
CA SER A 18 10.37 8.23 -9.58
C SER A 18 9.33 7.11 -9.68
N LYS A 19 9.03 6.43 -8.57
CA LYS A 19 7.98 5.41 -8.50
C LYS A 19 6.58 5.99 -8.70
N ALA A 20 6.38 7.28 -8.41
CA ALA A 20 5.14 8.01 -8.70
C ALA A 20 5.07 8.59 -10.11
N LEU A 21 6.09 8.35 -10.97
CA LEU A 21 5.97 8.72 -12.37
C LEU A 21 4.87 7.89 -13.05
N PRO A 22 3.94 8.52 -13.76
CA PRO A 22 2.88 7.80 -14.44
C PRO A 22 3.46 6.86 -15.51
N ASN A 23 2.93 5.65 -15.59
CA ASN A 23 3.33 4.69 -16.63
C ASN A 23 2.95 5.17 -18.03
N LYS A 24 1.80 5.82 -18.15
CA LYS A 24 1.28 6.46 -19.36
C LYS A 24 0.63 7.78 -18.97
N THR A 25 0.92 8.83 -19.70
CA THR A 25 0.27 10.13 -19.51
C THR A 25 0.06 10.80 -20.88
N THR A 26 -1.04 11.53 -21.00
CA THR A 26 -1.33 12.39 -22.15
C THR A 26 -0.75 13.80 -21.95
N ILE A 27 -0.24 14.11 -20.77
CA ILE A 27 0.34 15.39 -20.40
C ILE A 27 1.87 15.20 -20.28
N PRO A 28 2.66 15.58 -21.30
CA PRO A 28 4.09 15.24 -21.41
C PRO A 28 4.92 15.64 -20.19
N ILE A 29 4.64 16.80 -19.58
CA ILE A 29 5.41 17.31 -18.44
C ILE A 29 5.31 16.42 -17.20
N LEU A 30 4.21 15.67 -17.03
CA LEU A 30 4.03 14.74 -15.91
C LEU A 30 4.93 13.48 -16.00
N SER A 31 5.56 13.24 -17.16
CA SER A 31 6.61 12.22 -17.28
C SER A 31 7.97 12.71 -16.77
N ASN A 32 8.06 13.98 -16.37
CA ASN A 32 9.28 14.62 -15.88
C ASN A 32 9.31 14.69 -14.35
N ILE A 33 10.50 14.89 -13.83
CA ILE A 33 10.76 15.27 -12.44
C ILE A 33 11.04 16.76 -12.42
N LEU A 34 10.35 17.52 -11.58
CA LEU A 34 10.67 18.92 -11.30
C LEU A 34 11.86 19.00 -10.34
N LEU A 35 12.89 19.72 -10.73
CA LEU A 35 14.04 20.09 -9.92
C LEU A 35 13.97 21.60 -9.68
N ARG A 36 13.96 22.03 -8.42
CA ARG A 36 14.01 23.44 -8.02
C ARG A 36 15.12 23.64 -6.99
N ALA A 37 16.06 24.49 -7.32
CA ALA A 37 17.16 24.86 -6.41
C ALA A 37 16.97 26.29 -5.91
N ASP A 38 16.93 26.46 -4.60
CA ASP A 38 16.73 27.73 -3.90
C ASP A 38 17.56 27.79 -2.60
N ASP A 39 17.24 28.71 -1.69
CA ASP A 39 17.95 28.89 -0.43
C ASP A 39 17.73 27.74 0.57
N GLU A 40 16.70 26.90 0.39
CA GLU A 40 16.44 25.73 1.21
C GLU A 40 17.22 24.48 0.71
N GLY A 41 17.68 24.50 -0.55
CA GLY A 41 18.42 23.40 -1.18
C GLY A 41 17.85 22.97 -2.52
N LEU A 42 17.75 21.65 -2.74
CA LEU A 42 17.20 21.07 -3.96
C LEU A 42 15.88 20.37 -3.65
N THR A 43 14.79 20.95 -4.11
CA THR A 43 13.47 20.35 -4.09
C THR A 43 13.26 19.50 -5.34
N LEU A 44 12.81 18.26 -5.13
CA LEU A 44 12.40 17.35 -6.19
C LEU A 44 10.89 17.05 -6.05
N ILE A 45 10.14 17.17 -7.15
CA ILE A 45 8.70 16.85 -7.18
C ILE A 45 8.40 15.95 -8.36
N VAL A 46 7.61 14.92 -8.07
CA VAL A 46 7.00 14.03 -9.08
C VAL A 46 5.53 13.89 -8.76
N GLY A 47 4.71 13.78 -9.78
CA GLY A 47 3.31 13.47 -9.57
C GLY A 47 2.50 13.44 -10.85
N ASP A 48 1.26 13.04 -10.68
CA ASP A 48 0.22 13.10 -11.68
C ASP A 48 -1.00 13.88 -11.14
N ILE A 49 -2.16 13.70 -11.74
CA ILE A 49 -3.38 14.40 -11.32
C ILE A 49 -3.84 13.97 -9.91
N SER A 50 -3.44 12.77 -9.46
CA SER A 50 -3.99 12.11 -8.27
C SER A 50 -2.97 11.97 -7.14
N VAL A 51 -1.70 11.80 -7.47
CA VAL A 51 -0.61 11.54 -6.51
C VAL A 51 0.55 12.46 -6.77
N PHE A 52 1.13 13.05 -5.71
CA PHE A 52 2.37 13.80 -5.75
C PHE A 52 3.31 13.36 -4.64
N ILE A 53 4.60 13.34 -4.95
CA ILE A 53 5.67 13.13 -3.96
C ILE A 53 6.66 14.28 -4.09
N LYS A 54 6.97 14.90 -2.95
CA LYS A 54 7.97 15.96 -2.81
C LYS A 54 9.05 15.50 -1.84
N THR A 55 10.29 15.83 -2.15
CA THR A 55 11.41 15.73 -1.20
C THR A 55 12.28 16.97 -1.32
N VAL A 56 12.91 17.35 -0.23
CA VAL A 56 13.87 18.46 -0.18
C VAL A 56 15.21 17.90 0.29
N ILE A 57 16.26 18.15 -0.49
CA ILE A 57 17.65 17.86 -0.12
C ILE A 57 18.22 19.20 0.39
N PRO A 58 18.48 19.33 1.70
CA PRO A 58 18.92 20.61 2.29
C PRO A 58 20.27 21.07 1.75
N THR A 59 20.57 22.37 1.89
CA THR A 59 21.85 22.99 1.50
C THR A 59 23.08 22.39 2.18
N GLU A 60 22.88 21.65 3.29
CA GLU A 60 23.92 20.86 3.95
C GLU A 60 24.51 19.78 3.01
N TYR A 61 23.69 19.26 2.07
CA TYR A 61 24.05 18.15 1.17
C TYR A 61 24.15 18.55 -0.30
N VAL A 62 23.78 19.78 -0.67
CA VAL A 62 23.82 20.29 -2.04
C VAL A 62 24.34 21.72 -2.08
N THR A 63 25.32 21.98 -2.94
CA THR A 63 25.77 23.34 -3.21
C THR A 63 24.95 23.96 -4.33
N VAL A 64 24.21 25.02 -4.01
CA VAL A 64 23.44 25.80 -4.98
C VAL A 64 24.27 26.99 -5.42
N GLU A 65 24.91 26.88 -6.59
CA GLU A 65 25.73 27.98 -7.17
C GLU A 65 24.84 29.04 -7.87
N ARG A 66 23.72 28.58 -8.45
CA ARG A 66 22.72 29.46 -9.12
C ARG A 66 21.32 28.86 -8.95
N GLN A 67 20.44 29.61 -8.35
CA GLN A 67 19.03 29.23 -8.18
C GLN A 67 18.30 29.05 -9.50
N GLY A 68 17.18 28.37 -9.50
CA GLY A 68 16.28 28.19 -10.63
C GLY A 68 15.55 26.85 -10.59
N ALA A 69 14.82 26.57 -11.63
CA ALA A 69 14.04 25.35 -11.74
C ALA A 69 13.99 24.82 -13.17
N ILE A 70 13.79 23.52 -13.32
CA ILE A 70 13.64 22.81 -14.60
C ILE A 70 12.87 21.51 -14.37
N THR A 71 12.16 21.04 -15.38
CA THR A 71 11.65 19.67 -15.39
C THR A 71 12.44 18.81 -16.35
N LEU A 72 12.87 17.62 -15.91
CA LEU A 72 13.68 16.70 -16.71
C LEU A 72 13.01 15.35 -16.87
N PRO A 73 13.18 14.65 -18.03
CA PRO A 73 12.63 13.31 -18.25
C PRO A 73 12.98 12.35 -17.13
N GLY A 74 11.95 11.96 -16.34
CA GLY A 74 12.17 11.32 -15.03
C GLY A 74 12.93 10.01 -15.12
N LYS A 75 12.55 9.11 -16.02
CA LYS A 75 13.25 7.82 -16.21
C LYS A 75 14.71 8.03 -16.61
N LYS A 76 14.99 8.99 -17.50
CA LYS A 76 16.34 9.24 -18.00
C LYS A 76 17.25 9.82 -16.93
N ILE A 77 16.80 10.84 -16.17
CA ILE A 77 17.66 11.43 -15.13
C ILE A 77 17.97 10.41 -14.04
N VAL A 78 17.02 9.56 -13.65
CA VAL A 78 17.25 8.49 -12.67
C VAL A 78 18.30 7.50 -13.18
N GLU A 79 18.20 7.04 -14.43
CA GLU A 79 19.14 6.12 -15.03
C GLU A 79 20.56 6.72 -15.14
N ILE A 80 20.67 7.99 -15.53
CA ILE A 80 21.95 8.70 -15.64
C ILE A 80 22.59 8.79 -14.25
N VAL A 81 21.86 9.33 -13.26
CA VAL A 81 22.38 9.53 -11.90
C VAL A 81 22.82 8.21 -11.25
N LYS A 82 22.09 7.11 -11.49
CA LYS A 82 22.47 5.77 -11.01
C LYS A 82 23.80 5.26 -11.59
N LYS A 83 24.20 5.72 -12.76
CA LYS A 83 25.43 5.27 -13.44
C LYS A 83 26.63 6.18 -13.20
N LEU A 84 26.41 7.37 -12.67
CA LEU A 84 27.47 8.30 -12.31
C LEU A 84 28.09 7.97 -10.95
N SER A 85 29.20 8.61 -10.62
CA SER A 85 29.90 8.48 -9.32
C SER A 85 30.56 9.80 -8.96
N GLY A 86 30.78 10.02 -7.65
CA GLY A 86 31.38 11.28 -7.13
C GLY A 86 30.38 12.43 -7.16
N ASP A 87 30.88 13.66 -7.25
CA ASP A 87 30.06 14.84 -7.29
C ASP A 87 29.50 15.06 -8.69
N ILE A 88 28.19 15.26 -8.74
CA ILE A 88 27.45 15.54 -9.97
C ILE A 88 27.15 17.04 -10.03
N THR A 89 27.49 17.67 -11.15
CA THR A 89 27.03 19.02 -11.46
C THR A 89 25.85 18.95 -12.42
N ILE A 90 24.77 19.67 -12.09
CA ILE A 90 23.62 19.87 -12.97
C ILE A 90 23.58 21.37 -13.29
N GLU A 91 23.82 21.72 -14.53
CA GLU A 91 23.75 23.10 -15.02
C GLU A 91 22.65 23.24 -16.07
N VAL A 92 21.79 24.23 -15.88
CA VAL A 92 20.63 24.47 -16.74
C VAL A 92 20.76 25.83 -17.41
N ASP A 93 20.66 25.83 -18.75
CA ASP A 93 20.50 27.00 -19.58
C ASP A 93 19.19 26.89 -20.34
N LYS A 94 18.25 27.81 -20.03
CA LYS A 94 16.85 27.77 -20.52
C LYS A 94 16.24 26.39 -20.20
N THR A 95 15.89 25.61 -21.23
CA THR A 95 15.29 24.28 -21.13
C THR A 95 16.28 23.12 -21.27
N ASN A 96 17.58 23.42 -21.45
CA ASN A 96 18.61 22.37 -21.59
C ASN A 96 19.38 22.18 -20.29
N ALA A 97 19.44 20.95 -19.81
CA ALA A 97 20.23 20.57 -18.65
C ALA A 97 21.49 19.81 -19.09
N THR A 98 22.63 20.26 -18.63
CA THR A 98 23.91 19.53 -18.72
C THR A 98 24.19 18.89 -17.37
N ILE A 99 24.35 17.56 -17.35
CA ILE A 99 24.67 16.75 -16.16
C ILE A 99 26.05 16.18 -16.37
N TYR A 100 27.00 16.48 -15.47
CA TYR A 100 28.35 15.99 -15.63
C TYR A 100 29.04 15.65 -14.32
N THR A 101 30.00 14.71 -14.40
CA THR A 101 30.96 14.35 -13.35
C THR A 101 32.23 13.85 -14.00
N GLY A 102 33.39 14.36 -13.57
CA GLY A 102 34.67 14.02 -14.18
C GLY A 102 34.68 14.24 -15.70
N LYS A 103 34.81 13.15 -16.48
CA LYS A 103 34.80 13.19 -17.95
C LYS A 103 33.45 12.83 -18.57
N SER A 104 32.49 12.40 -17.77
CA SER A 104 31.14 12.03 -18.26
C SER A 104 30.27 13.27 -18.36
N LYS A 105 29.59 13.45 -19.49
CA LYS A 105 28.69 14.56 -19.75
C LYS A 105 27.44 14.06 -20.47
N PHE A 106 26.27 14.50 -19.99
CA PHE A 106 24.97 14.22 -20.58
C PHE A 106 24.22 15.52 -20.78
N GLU A 107 23.47 15.60 -21.86
CA GLU A 107 22.61 16.73 -22.16
C GLU A 107 21.18 16.22 -22.28
N LEU A 108 20.25 16.85 -21.52
CA LEU A 108 18.84 16.53 -21.52
C LEU A 108 18.05 17.77 -21.86
N ALA A 109 17.14 17.66 -22.82
CA ALA A 109 16.09 18.64 -23.02
C ALA A 109 15.02 18.47 -21.95
N GLY A 110 14.68 19.54 -21.26
CA GLY A 110 13.62 19.64 -20.27
C GLY A 110 12.46 20.48 -20.76
N ILE A 111 11.53 20.76 -19.87
CA ILE A 111 10.41 21.69 -20.06
C ILE A 111 10.49 22.72 -18.94
N GLU A 112 10.02 23.95 -19.20
CA GLU A 112 10.01 25.03 -18.21
C GLU A 112 9.25 24.61 -16.95
N ALA A 113 9.77 24.99 -15.78
CA ALA A 113 9.23 24.56 -14.50
C ALA A 113 7.85 25.16 -14.20
N ASP A 114 7.55 26.33 -14.78
CA ASP A 114 6.29 27.05 -14.56
C ASP A 114 5.07 26.33 -15.16
N GLU A 115 5.30 25.42 -16.10
CA GLU A 115 4.26 24.56 -16.66
C GLU A 115 3.95 23.33 -15.77
N TYR A 116 4.79 23.04 -14.76
CA TYR A 116 4.56 21.91 -13.88
C TYR A 116 3.49 22.22 -12.84
N PRO A 117 2.54 21.30 -12.58
CA PRO A 117 1.51 21.53 -11.58
C PRO A 117 2.12 21.85 -10.20
N GLU A 118 1.54 22.81 -9.51
CA GLU A 118 1.94 23.13 -8.15
C GLU A 118 1.69 21.94 -7.21
N PHE A 119 2.59 21.75 -6.25
CA PHE A 119 2.41 20.71 -5.22
C PHE A 119 1.19 21.09 -4.36
N PRO A 120 0.17 20.20 -4.25
CA PRO A 120 -1.06 20.54 -3.56
C PRO A 120 -0.84 20.86 -2.09
N GLN A 121 -1.56 21.85 -1.59
CA GLN A 121 -1.66 22.13 -0.16
C GLN A 121 -2.91 21.44 0.41
N VAL A 122 -2.78 20.82 1.56
CA VAL A 122 -3.91 20.24 2.28
C VAL A 122 -4.13 21.06 3.54
N ILE A 123 -5.36 21.53 3.72
CA ILE A 123 -5.82 22.15 4.97
C ILE A 123 -6.85 21.19 5.55
N GLY A 124 -6.54 20.60 6.69
CA GLY A 124 -7.37 19.57 7.32
C GLY A 124 -6.82 19.11 8.65
N ASP A 125 -7.45 18.07 9.19
CA ASP A 125 -7.10 17.47 10.46
C ASP A 125 -5.73 16.81 10.41
N ILE A 126 -4.97 16.94 11.50
CA ILE A 126 -3.61 16.37 11.60
C ILE A 126 -3.62 15.29 12.68
N VAL A 127 -3.15 14.10 12.29
CA VAL A 127 -2.91 12.99 13.21
C VAL A 127 -1.51 12.43 13.00
N HIS A 128 -0.95 11.87 14.08
CA HIS A 128 0.38 11.28 14.05
C HIS A 128 0.31 9.79 14.34
N LEU A 129 0.97 8.99 13.49
CA LEU A 129 1.09 7.55 13.67
C LEU A 129 2.56 7.12 13.60
N PRO A 130 2.98 6.15 14.42
CA PRO A 130 4.26 5.47 14.19
C PRO A 130 4.29 4.83 12.80
N GLY A 131 5.40 4.97 12.09
CA GLY A 131 5.55 4.46 10.72
C GLY A 131 5.29 2.96 10.62
N GLU A 132 5.78 2.18 11.60
CA GLU A 132 5.50 0.74 11.70
C GLU A 132 4.00 0.44 11.80
N VAL A 133 3.26 1.18 12.63
CA VAL A 133 1.82 0.99 12.81
C VAL A 133 1.07 1.31 11.51
N LEU A 134 1.39 2.43 10.87
CA LEU A 134 0.75 2.82 9.61
C LEU A 134 0.99 1.78 8.52
N LYS A 135 2.24 1.34 8.33
CA LYS A 135 2.59 0.31 7.33
C LYS A 135 1.90 -1.02 7.60
N ARG A 136 1.88 -1.46 8.86
CA ARG A 136 1.23 -2.71 9.27
C ARG A 136 -0.28 -2.67 9.02
N ASN A 137 -0.95 -1.58 9.41
CA ASN A 137 -2.38 -1.42 9.21
C ASN A 137 -2.74 -1.41 7.72
N ILE A 138 -1.94 -0.74 6.88
CA ILE A 138 -2.11 -0.77 5.42
C ILE A 138 -1.86 -2.19 4.89
N ALA A 139 -0.76 -2.84 5.26
CA ALA A 139 -0.41 -4.18 4.76
C ALA A 139 -1.47 -5.23 5.08
N GLN A 140 -2.09 -5.15 6.27
CA GLN A 140 -3.12 -6.10 6.70
C GLN A 140 -4.50 -5.86 6.06
N THR A 141 -4.70 -4.76 5.33
CA THR A 141 -6.01 -4.41 4.76
C THR A 141 -6.01 -4.22 3.25
N ILE A 142 -4.92 -3.71 2.70
CA ILE A 142 -4.81 -3.33 1.27
C ILE A 142 -5.06 -4.49 0.30
N TYR A 143 -4.68 -5.72 0.66
CA TYR A 143 -4.86 -6.91 -0.18
C TYR A 143 -6.33 -7.25 -0.43
N ALA A 144 -7.22 -6.82 0.47
CA ALA A 144 -8.65 -7.10 0.39
C ALA A 144 -9.43 -6.08 -0.46
N THR A 145 -8.78 -5.03 -0.95
CA THR A 145 -9.42 -4.05 -1.84
C THR A 145 -9.75 -4.65 -3.21
N SER A 146 -10.70 -4.06 -3.91
CA SER A 146 -11.15 -4.50 -5.24
C SER A 146 -10.15 -4.11 -6.33
N ASP A 147 -10.03 -4.97 -7.36
CA ASP A 147 -9.36 -4.65 -8.62
C ASP A 147 -10.33 -4.08 -9.68
N GLN A 148 -11.64 -4.02 -9.36
CA GLN A 148 -12.67 -3.63 -10.31
C GLN A 148 -12.98 -2.15 -10.24
N GLU A 149 -12.72 -1.42 -11.32
CA GLU A 149 -13.02 0.01 -11.45
C GLU A 149 -14.53 0.33 -11.50
N SER A 150 -15.40 -0.67 -11.66
CA SER A 150 -16.86 -0.49 -11.63
C SER A 150 -17.39 -0.01 -10.28
N MET A 151 -16.62 -0.20 -9.20
CA MET A 151 -16.89 0.34 -7.86
C MET A 151 -15.62 1.00 -7.32
N PRO A 152 -15.28 2.22 -7.77
CA PRO A 152 -14.00 2.86 -7.46
C PRO A 152 -13.74 2.98 -5.96
N ILE A 153 -14.77 3.23 -5.15
CA ILE A 153 -14.63 3.38 -3.70
C ILE A 153 -14.05 2.12 -3.01
N LEU A 154 -14.26 0.92 -3.57
CA LEU A 154 -13.72 -0.33 -3.06
C LEU A 154 -12.29 -0.62 -3.54
N THR A 155 -11.72 0.18 -4.45
CA THR A 155 -10.32 0.04 -4.88
C THR A 155 -9.33 0.66 -3.88
N GLY A 156 -9.84 1.25 -2.81
CA GLY A 156 -9.04 1.84 -1.74
C GLY A 156 -9.32 1.25 -0.37
N VAL A 157 -8.49 1.64 0.58
CA VAL A 157 -8.64 1.33 2.00
C VAL A 157 -9.34 2.50 2.68
N LEU A 158 -10.38 2.20 3.44
CA LEU A 158 -11.04 3.14 4.33
C LEU A 158 -10.14 3.41 5.55
N PHE A 159 -9.90 4.67 5.85
CA PHE A 159 -9.32 5.18 7.09
C PHE A 159 -10.44 5.85 7.86
N LYS A 160 -10.81 5.30 9.00
CA LYS A 160 -11.84 5.85 9.88
C LYS A 160 -11.26 6.05 11.27
N LEU A 161 -11.23 7.29 11.71
CA LEU A 161 -10.87 7.65 13.08
C LEU A 161 -12.12 8.03 13.84
N THR A 162 -12.30 7.44 15.01
CA THR A 162 -13.42 7.75 15.91
C THR A 162 -12.95 7.56 17.35
N SER A 163 -13.04 8.62 18.15
CA SER A 163 -12.74 8.58 19.60
C SER A 163 -11.36 7.95 19.91
N GLY A 164 -10.33 8.31 19.17
CA GLY A 164 -8.96 7.81 19.38
C GLY A 164 -8.70 6.40 18.85
N ASN A 165 -9.66 5.74 18.21
CA ASN A 165 -9.46 4.47 17.50
C ASN A 165 -9.40 4.72 16.01
N ILE A 166 -8.26 4.42 15.37
CA ILE A 166 -8.11 4.47 13.92
C ILE A 166 -8.28 3.08 13.32
N ARG A 167 -9.25 2.94 12.44
CA ARG A 167 -9.61 1.71 11.75
C ARG A 167 -9.29 1.81 10.28
N PHE A 168 -8.65 0.77 9.76
CA PHE A 168 -8.37 0.56 8.34
C PHE A 168 -9.23 -0.58 7.84
N VAL A 169 -9.91 -0.41 6.69
CA VAL A 169 -10.77 -1.45 6.11
C VAL A 169 -10.52 -1.57 4.62
N GLY A 170 -10.23 -2.77 4.15
CA GLY A 170 -10.25 -3.16 2.75
C GLY A 170 -11.40 -4.14 2.48
N CYS A 171 -12.12 -3.99 1.37
CA CYS A 171 -13.22 -4.88 1.00
C CYS A 171 -13.40 -4.95 -0.51
N ASP A 172 -13.74 -6.15 -1.05
CA ASP A 172 -14.02 -6.36 -2.48
C ASP A 172 -15.38 -7.06 -2.75
N ARG A 173 -16.29 -7.11 -1.76
CA ARG A 173 -17.58 -7.81 -1.73
C ARG A 173 -17.49 -9.32 -1.54
N HIS A 174 -16.29 -9.93 -1.59
CA HIS A 174 -16.06 -11.36 -1.36
C HIS A 174 -15.23 -11.61 -0.12
N ARG A 175 -14.49 -10.62 0.29
CA ARG A 175 -13.64 -10.62 1.49
C ARG A 175 -13.59 -9.22 2.11
N LEU A 176 -13.21 -9.18 3.35
CA LEU A 176 -12.99 -7.95 4.11
C LEU A 176 -11.80 -8.15 5.02
N ALA A 177 -10.95 -7.14 5.12
CA ALA A 177 -9.89 -7.08 6.12
C ALA A 177 -10.04 -5.78 6.91
N GLN A 178 -9.96 -5.89 8.22
CA GLN A 178 -10.02 -4.76 9.14
C GLN A 178 -8.83 -4.82 10.09
N LYS A 179 -8.23 -3.68 10.36
CA LYS A 179 -7.19 -3.51 11.37
C LYS A 179 -7.44 -2.22 12.15
N GLU A 180 -7.31 -2.29 13.46
CA GLU A 180 -7.49 -1.16 14.37
C GLU A 180 -6.22 -0.85 15.13
N SER A 181 -6.07 0.41 15.51
CA SER A 181 -5.01 0.88 16.39
C SER A 181 -5.50 2.06 17.20
N ASN A 182 -5.07 2.15 18.46
CA ASN A 182 -5.37 3.31 19.29
C ASN A 182 -4.32 4.39 19.06
N ILE A 183 -4.79 5.63 18.95
CA ILE A 183 -3.96 6.82 18.81
C ILE A 183 -4.47 7.92 19.76
N GLU A 184 -3.59 8.83 20.12
CA GLU A 184 -3.98 10.02 20.92
C GLU A 184 -4.57 11.07 19.97
N SER A 185 -5.90 11.07 19.83
CA SER A 185 -6.61 12.07 19.00
C SER A 185 -8.07 12.13 19.38
N ASP A 186 -8.61 13.35 19.44
CA ASP A 186 -10.05 13.63 19.62
C ASP A 186 -10.76 13.90 18.28
N LEU A 187 -10.08 13.70 17.16
CA LEU A 187 -10.62 13.95 15.83
C LEU A 187 -11.47 12.77 15.35
N ASP A 188 -12.47 13.08 14.55
CA ASP A 188 -13.30 12.12 13.84
C ASP A 188 -13.23 12.40 12.34
N PHE A 189 -12.85 11.40 11.55
CA PHE A 189 -12.87 11.48 10.08
C PHE A 189 -13.10 10.11 9.44
N SER A 190 -13.48 10.14 8.17
CA SER A 190 -13.64 8.94 7.35
C SER A 190 -13.28 9.26 5.91
N VAL A 191 -12.19 8.67 5.40
CA VAL A 191 -11.69 8.87 4.03
C VAL A 191 -11.23 7.56 3.42
N VAL A 192 -11.27 7.46 2.09
CA VAL A 192 -10.80 6.27 1.37
C VAL A 192 -9.61 6.65 0.50
N VAL A 193 -8.47 6.01 0.74
CA VAL A 193 -7.24 6.24 -0.02
C VAL A 193 -7.00 5.07 -0.97
N GLY A 194 -6.74 5.38 -2.24
CA GLY A 194 -6.57 4.37 -3.28
C GLY A 194 -5.42 3.40 -3.00
N ARG A 195 -5.59 2.12 -3.35
CA ARG A 195 -4.61 1.06 -3.15
C ARG A 195 -3.25 1.40 -3.75
N GLU A 196 -3.21 1.90 -4.98
CA GLU A 196 -1.96 2.26 -5.65
C GLU A 196 -1.23 3.37 -4.89
N SER A 197 -1.95 4.41 -4.48
CA SER A 197 -1.42 5.51 -3.66
C SER A 197 -0.81 5.00 -2.35
N LEU A 198 -1.51 4.12 -1.64
CA LEU A 198 -1.01 3.52 -0.40
C LEU A 198 0.21 2.61 -0.62
N SER A 199 0.23 1.88 -1.73
CA SER A 199 1.38 1.06 -2.10
C SER A 199 2.64 1.90 -2.37
N GLU A 200 2.50 3.11 -2.90
CA GLU A 200 3.64 4.03 -3.07
C GLU A 200 4.01 4.68 -1.72
N LEU A 201 3.04 5.10 -0.93
CA LEU A 201 3.29 5.70 0.39
C LEU A 201 4.09 4.76 1.30
N THR A 202 3.73 3.47 1.38
CA THR A 202 4.42 2.51 2.26
C THR A 202 5.90 2.35 1.96
N LYS A 203 6.33 2.62 0.72
CA LYS A 203 7.74 2.56 0.31
C LYS A 203 8.56 3.78 0.78
N LEU A 204 7.89 4.85 1.18
CA LEU A 204 8.50 6.10 1.62
C LEU A 204 8.64 6.18 3.15
N ILE A 205 7.94 5.33 3.88
CA ILE A 205 7.88 5.34 5.35
C ILE A 205 8.99 4.48 5.95
N ASP A 206 9.75 5.05 6.89
CA ASP A 206 10.63 4.30 7.79
C ASP A 206 9.84 3.82 9.02
N ASP A 207 10.09 2.58 9.47
CA ASP A 207 9.37 1.99 10.61
C ASP A 207 9.59 2.76 11.93
N LYS A 208 10.75 3.44 12.05
CA LYS A 208 11.15 4.13 13.28
C LYS A 208 10.72 5.59 13.33
N GLU A 209 10.11 6.11 12.28
CA GLU A 209 9.65 7.50 12.27
C GLU A 209 8.20 7.64 12.73
N THR A 210 7.81 8.86 13.08
CA THR A 210 6.40 9.24 13.21
C THR A 210 5.96 9.92 11.93
N VAL A 211 4.87 9.45 11.35
CA VAL A 211 4.27 10.01 10.14
C VAL A 211 3.15 10.97 10.55
N GLU A 212 3.21 12.19 10.03
CA GLU A 212 2.12 13.16 10.13
C GLU A 212 1.15 12.91 8.97
N LEU A 213 -0.10 12.57 9.29
CA LEU A 213 -1.18 12.48 8.31
C LEU A 213 -2.03 13.75 8.41
N GLN A 214 -2.20 14.45 7.29
CA GLN A 214 -3.08 15.60 7.18
C GLN A 214 -4.22 15.27 6.21
N ILE A 215 -5.46 15.35 6.71
CA ILE A 215 -6.62 14.79 6.06
C ILE A 215 -7.69 15.86 5.90
N SER A 216 -8.25 15.97 4.70
CA SER A 216 -9.45 16.74 4.41
C SER A 216 -10.47 15.87 3.68
N SER A 217 -11.65 16.41 3.38
CA SER A 217 -12.71 15.68 2.67
C SER A 217 -12.27 15.09 1.33
N ASN A 218 -11.33 15.74 0.63
CA ASN A 218 -10.95 15.38 -0.74
C ASN A 218 -9.47 15.03 -0.90
N ASN A 219 -8.66 15.26 0.13
CA ASN A 219 -7.22 15.15 0.04
C ASN A 219 -6.64 14.44 1.25
N PHE A 220 -5.61 13.67 1.00
CA PHE A 220 -4.80 12.97 1.97
C PHE A 220 -3.34 13.35 1.76
N MET A 221 -2.66 13.77 2.81
CA MET A 221 -1.23 14.05 2.80
C MET A 221 -0.54 13.28 3.92
N ALA A 222 0.61 12.70 3.62
CA ALA A 222 1.47 12.08 4.62
C ALA A 222 2.85 12.75 4.57
N LYS A 223 3.33 13.23 5.72
CA LYS A 223 4.68 13.77 5.85
C LYS A 223 5.54 12.80 6.65
N THR A 224 6.60 12.35 6.04
CA THR A 224 7.65 11.54 6.63
C THR A 224 8.88 12.43 6.90
N LYS A 225 9.93 11.87 7.45
CA LYS A 225 11.18 12.61 7.69
C LYS A 225 11.78 13.22 6.40
N TYR A 226 11.60 12.55 5.26
CA TYR A 226 12.26 12.93 4.01
C TYR A 226 11.30 13.25 2.87
N TYR A 227 10.04 12.84 2.97
CA TYR A 227 9.09 12.93 1.87
C TYR A 227 7.76 13.55 2.34
N THR A 228 7.18 14.34 1.47
CA THR A 228 5.77 14.72 1.57
C THR A 228 5.03 14.02 0.44
N PHE A 229 4.10 13.19 0.81
CA PHE A 229 3.24 12.43 -0.09
C PHE A 229 1.85 13.06 -0.09
N PHE A 230 1.27 13.24 -1.26
CA PHE A 230 -0.10 13.69 -1.44
C PHE A 230 -0.87 12.69 -2.30
N SER A 231 -2.13 12.46 -1.94
CA SER A 231 -3.09 11.69 -2.74
C SER A 231 -4.47 12.32 -2.66
N ARG A 232 -5.21 12.28 -3.77
CA ARG A 232 -6.66 12.48 -3.71
C ARG A 232 -7.30 11.29 -3.01
N VAL A 233 -8.37 11.53 -2.25
CA VAL A 233 -9.21 10.47 -1.71
C VAL A 233 -10.21 10.01 -2.78
N LEU A 234 -10.67 8.77 -2.65
CA LEU A 234 -11.70 8.22 -3.54
C LEU A 234 -13.06 8.75 -3.12
N GLU A 235 -13.83 9.23 -4.09
CA GLU A 235 -15.19 9.73 -3.86
C GLU A 235 -16.21 8.58 -3.76
N GLY A 236 -17.20 8.74 -2.91
CA GLY A 236 -18.30 7.80 -2.76
C GLY A 236 -18.56 7.40 -1.31
N SER A 237 -19.58 6.58 -1.11
CA SER A 237 -19.93 6.04 0.20
C SER A 237 -19.35 4.64 0.36
N TYR A 238 -18.46 4.46 1.34
CA TYR A 238 -17.94 3.14 1.68
C TYR A 238 -19.05 2.32 2.36
N PRO A 239 -19.17 1.02 2.07
CA PRO A 239 -20.18 0.17 2.70
C PRO A 239 -20.06 0.16 4.23
N ASP A 240 -21.19 0.01 4.92
CA ASP A 240 -21.22 -0.24 6.36
C ASP A 240 -20.76 -1.68 6.63
N THR A 241 -19.46 -1.83 6.87
CA THR A 241 -18.81 -3.13 7.05
C THR A 241 -19.04 -3.73 8.43
N ASP A 242 -19.41 -2.93 9.44
CA ASP A 242 -19.64 -3.41 10.79
C ASP A 242 -20.82 -4.40 10.84
N ARG A 243 -21.85 -4.19 9.99
CA ARG A 243 -23.01 -5.07 9.87
C ARG A 243 -22.73 -6.41 9.18
N LEU A 244 -21.59 -6.52 8.49
CA LEU A 244 -21.23 -7.72 7.74
C LEU A 244 -20.48 -8.73 8.61
N ILE A 245 -19.90 -8.28 9.71
CA ILE A 245 -19.05 -9.09 10.59
C ILE A 245 -19.95 -9.83 11.61
N PRO A 246 -19.94 -11.17 11.60
CA PRO A 246 -20.68 -11.94 12.60
C PRO A 246 -20.07 -11.76 14.00
N THR A 247 -20.93 -11.83 15.01
CA THR A 247 -20.56 -11.73 16.43
C THR A 247 -20.64 -13.08 17.17
N ASP A 248 -21.45 -14.01 16.64
CA ASP A 248 -21.68 -15.32 17.25
C ASP A 248 -21.16 -16.41 16.32
N PHE A 249 -20.47 -17.40 16.90
CA PHE A 249 -19.83 -18.46 16.16
C PHE A 249 -20.18 -19.83 16.75
N ASN A 250 -20.50 -20.80 15.88
CA ASN A 250 -20.83 -22.16 16.28
C ASN A 250 -19.63 -23.07 16.35
N THR A 251 -18.56 -22.76 15.59
CA THR A 251 -17.32 -23.53 15.58
C THR A 251 -16.12 -22.59 15.57
N THR A 252 -15.17 -22.87 16.43
CA THR A 252 -13.90 -22.14 16.51
C THR A 252 -12.75 -23.14 16.52
N VAL A 253 -11.74 -22.92 15.68
CA VAL A 253 -10.54 -23.76 15.64
C VAL A 253 -9.28 -22.92 15.66
N SER A 254 -8.24 -23.41 16.34
CA SER A 254 -6.91 -22.82 16.24
C SER A 254 -5.94 -23.78 15.55
N VAL A 255 -5.08 -23.20 14.71
CA VAL A 255 -4.08 -23.92 13.92
C VAL A 255 -2.79 -23.12 13.80
N LYS A 256 -1.67 -23.80 13.56
CA LYS A 256 -0.40 -23.13 13.26
C LYS A 256 -0.48 -22.43 11.93
N THR A 257 -0.22 -21.11 11.91
CA THR A 257 -0.31 -20.26 10.70
C THR A 257 0.46 -20.83 9.52
N THR A 258 1.73 -21.20 9.76
CA THR A 258 2.59 -21.74 8.69
C THR A 258 2.08 -23.06 8.13
N LYS A 259 1.53 -23.95 8.98
CA LYS A 259 0.99 -25.24 8.52
C LYS A 259 -0.26 -25.09 7.71
N PHE A 260 -1.11 -24.11 8.05
CA PHE A 260 -2.31 -23.83 7.27
C PHE A 260 -1.96 -23.20 5.91
N ILE A 261 -0.99 -22.27 5.87
CA ILE A 261 -0.48 -21.72 4.60
C ILE A 261 0.09 -22.82 3.71
N GLU A 262 0.99 -23.66 4.23
CA GLU A 262 1.61 -24.78 3.48
C GLU A 262 0.56 -25.73 2.90
N SER A 263 -0.46 -26.08 3.70
CA SER A 263 -1.56 -26.96 3.28
C SER A 263 -2.39 -26.35 2.16
N LEU A 264 -2.81 -25.09 2.35
CA LEU A 264 -3.54 -24.34 1.32
C LEU A 264 -2.73 -24.15 0.02
N GLU A 265 -1.43 -23.83 0.12
CA GLU A 265 -0.57 -23.66 -1.04
C GLU A 265 -0.43 -24.96 -1.85
N ARG A 266 -0.35 -26.13 -1.20
CA ARG A 266 -0.35 -27.44 -1.90
C ARG A 266 -1.65 -27.68 -2.67
N VAL A 267 -2.79 -27.47 -2.02
CA VAL A 267 -4.11 -27.70 -2.63
C VAL A 267 -4.43 -26.62 -3.68
N PHE A 268 -3.91 -25.40 -3.49
CA PHE A 268 -4.09 -24.27 -4.41
C PHE A 268 -3.49 -24.54 -5.78
N ILE A 269 -2.49 -25.41 -5.93
CA ILE A 269 -1.93 -25.81 -7.24
C ILE A 269 -3.05 -26.28 -8.15
N VAL A 270 -3.95 -27.15 -7.66
CA VAL A 270 -5.10 -27.66 -8.41
C VAL A 270 -6.21 -26.59 -8.49
N ALA A 271 -6.54 -25.94 -7.38
CA ALA A 271 -7.59 -24.92 -7.34
C ALA A 271 -7.35 -23.77 -8.32
N ASN A 272 -6.08 -23.43 -8.58
CA ASN A 272 -5.72 -22.34 -9.49
C ASN A 272 -5.92 -22.65 -10.98
N GLU A 273 -6.19 -23.90 -11.35
CA GLU A 273 -6.57 -24.28 -12.71
C GLU A 273 -7.96 -23.72 -13.09
N GLU A 274 -8.81 -23.43 -12.08
CA GLU A 274 -10.13 -22.83 -12.26
C GLU A 274 -10.13 -21.33 -11.89
N LYS A 275 -10.93 -20.55 -12.59
CA LYS A 275 -11.07 -19.10 -12.31
C LYS A 275 -11.58 -18.82 -10.90
N THR A 276 -12.42 -19.69 -10.37
CA THR A 276 -13.05 -19.58 -9.06
C THR A 276 -12.11 -19.89 -7.90
N LYS A 277 -11.03 -20.68 -8.15
CA LYS A 277 -10.00 -21.05 -7.16
C LYS A 277 -10.58 -21.64 -5.87
N VAL A 278 -11.64 -22.43 -5.98
CA VAL A 278 -12.40 -22.93 -4.84
C VAL A 278 -11.73 -24.16 -4.24
N VAL A 279 -11.70 -24.17 -2.91
CA VAL A 279 -11.36 -25.32 -2.09
C VAL A 279 -12.51 -25.64 -1.16
N LYS A 280 -12.65 -26.91 -0.78
CA LYS A 280 -13.56 -27.39 0.24
C LYS A 280 -12.76 -27.79 1.47
N MET A 281 -13.06 -27.20 2.59
CA MET A 281 -12.43 -27.47 3.88
C MET A 281 -13.41 -28.13 4.82
N SER A 282 -13.05 -29.30 5.33
CA SER A 282 -13.82 -30.02 6.37
C SER A 282 -13.05 -29.97 7.67
N VAL A 283 -13.71 -29.53 8.72
CA VAL A 283 -13.18 -29.38 10.09
C VAL A 283 -13.86 -30.42 10.96
N GLY A 284 -13.11 -31.40 11.43
CA GLY A 284 -13.50 -32.45 12.35
C GLY A 284 -12.46 -32.58 13.44
N ASP A 285 -11.89 -33.80 13.62
CA ASP A 285 -10.74 -34.03 14.50
C ASP A 285 -9.45 -33.44 13.93
N ASP A 286 -9.37 -33.34 12.61
CA ASP A 286 -8.36 -32.63 11.83
C ASP A 286 -9.03 -31.68 10.82
N ILE A 287 -8.24 -30.90 10.09
CA ILE A 287 -8.73 -30.13 8.94
C ILE A 287 -8.31 -30.84 7.66
N GLU A 288 -9.27 -31.21 6.83
CA GLU A 288 -9.04 -31.72 5.49
C GLU A 288 -9.40 -30.65 4.46
N ILE A 289 -8.46 -30.29 3.55
CA ILE A 289 -8.68 -29.34 2.48
C ILE A 289 -8.60 -30.08 1.15
N LYS A 290 -9.61 -29.92 0.29
CA LYS A 290 -9.72 -30.55 -1.03
C LYS A 290 -9.95 -29.54 -2.13
N SER A 291 -9.42 -29.84 -3.30
CA SER A 291 -9.78 -29.20 -4.57
C SER A 291 -9.88 -30.22 -5.68
N GLU A 292 -10.77 -29.93 -6.62
CA GLU A 292 -10.93 -30.71 -7.86
C GLU A 292 -11.12 -29.71 -9.02
N ALA A 293 -10.29 -29.85 -10.04
CA ALA A 293 -10.31 -28.97 -11.22
C ALA A 293 -9.79 -29.72 -12.43
N SER A 294 -10.49 -29.61 -13.58
CA SER A 294 -10.02 -30.11 -14.88
C SER A 294 -9.51 -31.56 -14.87
N GLY A 295 -10.08 -32.42 -14.01
CA GLY A 295 -9.66 -33.81 -13.85
C GLY A 295 -8.51 -34.04 -12.88
N SER A 296 -7.93 -32.98 -12.32
CA SER A 296 -6.94 -33.02 -11.24
C SER A 296 -7.63 -33.00 -9.89
N LYS A 297 -7.06 -33.68 -8.89
CA LYS A 297 -7.55 -33.69 -7.50
C LYS A 297 -6.39 -33.47 -6.55
N ALA A 298 -6.61 -32.64 -5.54
CA ALA A 298 -5.69 -32.46 -4.44
C ALA A 298 -6.43 -32.60 -3.11
N SER A 299 -5.78 -33.21 -2.13
CA SER A 299 -6.24 -33.28 -0.75
C SER A 299 -5.05 -33.17 0.17
N ASP A 300 -5.19 -32.40 1.23
CA ASP A 300 -4.18 -32.26 2.27
C ASP A 300 -4.85 -32.22 3.63
N ARG A 301 -4.12 -32.62 4.69
CA ARG A 301 -4.62 -32.62 6.07
C ARG A 301 -3.65 -31.92 6.98
N LEU A 302 -4.20 -31.25 7.99
CA LEU A 302 -3.42 -30.60 9.02
C LEU A 302 -4.07 -30.76 10.40
N GLU A 303 -3.22 -30.82 11.41
CA GLU A 303 -3.63 -30.97 12.80
C GLU A 303 -4.22 -29.68 13.34
N ILE A 304 -5.27 -29.84 14.13
CA ILE A 304 -5.90 -28.77 14.92
C ILE A 304 -5.19 -28.69 16.27
N GLN A 305 -4.89 -27.45 16.73
CA GLN A 305 -4.35 -27.22 18.07
C GLN A 305 -5.47 -27.20 19.12
N HIS A 306 -6.60 -26.63 18.78
CA HIS A 306 -7.79 -26.58 19.61
C HIS A 306 -9.04 -26.45 18.73
N LYS A 307 -10.13 -27.08 19.14
CA LYS A 307 -11.44 -26.97 18.51
C LYS A 307 -12.53 -26.86 19.57
N GLU A 308 -13.45 -25.97 19.33
CA GLU A 308 -14.70 -25.82 20.08
C GLU A 308 -15.87 -25.78 19.08
N GLY A 309 -16.97 -26.46 19.41
CA GLY A 309 -18.16 -26.54 18.58
C GLY A 309 -18.21 -27.73 17.62
N ASP A 310 -19.18 -27.71 16.70
CA ASP A 310 -19.53 -28.82 15.82
C ASP A 310 -18.56 -28.97 14.63
N ASP A 311 -18.61 -30.14 13.99
CA ASP A 311 -17.95 -30.36 12.71
C ASP A 311 -18.59 -29.50 11.63
N ILE A 312 -17.76 -28.94 10.75
CA ILE A 312 -18.25 -28.07 9.70
C ILE A 312 -17.50 -28.30 8.39
N THR A 313 -18.20 -28.14 7.27
CA THR A 313 -17.62 -28.14 5.95
C THR A 313 -17.98 -26.83 5.24
N VAL A 314 -16.96 -26.11 4.74
CA VAL A 314 -17.11 -24.84 4.03
C VAL A 314 -16.37 -24.87 2.70
N ALA A 315 -16.88 -24.16 1.72
CA ALA A 315 -16.18 -23.94 0.44
C ALA A 315 -15.86 -22.44 0.31
N PHE A 316 -14.64 -22.13 -0.13
CA PHE A 316 -14.21 -20.73 -0.28
C PHE A 316 -13.11 -20.60 -1.32
N ASN A 317 -12.81 -19.37 -1.73
CA ASN A 317 -11.70 -19.08 -2.63
C ASN A 317 -10.37 -19.15 -1.86
N ALA A 318 -9.52 -20.12 -2.21
CA ALA A 318 -8.24 -20.35 -1.54
C ALA A 318 -7.27 -19.16 -1.66
N LYS A 319 -7.31 -18.40 -2.77
CA LYS A 319 -6.47 -17.21 -2.92
C LYS A 319 -6.79 -16.15 -1.87
N TYR A 320 -8.08 -15.95 -1.57
CA TYR A 320 -8.50 -14.99 -0.54
C TYR A 320 -8.01 -15.38 0.85
N ALA A 321 -8.08 -16.68 1.17
CA ALA A 321 -7.54 -17.17 2.43
C ALA A 321 -6.02 -17.05 2.51
N LEU A 322 -5.29 -17.40 1.44
CA LEU A 322 -3.84 -17.23 1.39
C LEU A 322 -3.40 -15.78 1.55
N ASP A 323 -4.12 -14.83 0.92
CA ASP A 323 -3.82 -13.41 1.06
C ASP A 323 -4.02 -12.93 2.51
N ALA A 324 -5.11 -13.35 3.15
CA ALA A 324 -5.39 -13.05 4.56
C ALA A 324 -4.31 -13.63 5.48
N LEU A 325 -4.00 -14.91 5.31
CA LEU A 325 -3.00 -15.61 6.13
C LEU A 325 -1.60 -14.99 6.03
N LYS A 326 -1.22 -14.52 4.84
CA LYS A 326 0.07 -13.84 4.62
C LYS A 326 0.13 -12.43 5.23
N ALA A 327 -1.03 -11.84 5.51
CA ALA A 327 -1.14 -10.54 6.15
C ALA A 327 -1.23 -10.63 7.69
N ILE A 328 -1.59 -11.79 8.23
CA ILE A 328 -1.69 -12.00 9.67
C ILE A 328 -0.29 -12.23 10.27
N ASP A 329 0.00 -11.50 11.33
CA ASP A 329 1.18 -11.72 12.15
C ASP A 329 0.91 -12.79 13.22
N GLY A 330 1.95 -13.56 13.53
CA GLY A 330 1.90 -14.53 14.63
C GLY A 330 1.93 -16.01 14.19
N PRO A 331 2.32 -16.90 15.12
CA PRO A 331 2.55 -18.32 14.82
C PRO A 331 1.26 -19.14 14.76
N GLU A 332 0.16 -18.65 15.32
CA GLU A 332 -1.10 -19.35 15.46
C GLU A 332 -2.27 -18.43 15.08
N ILE A 333 -3.26 -19.00 14.39
CA ILE A 333 -4.48 -18.31 14.00
C ILE A 333 -5.70 -19.00 14.61
N ILE A 334 -6.76 -18.20 14.73
CA ILE A 334 -8.11 -18.66 15.06
C ILE A 334 -8.97 -18.52 13.82
N ILE A 335 -9.72 -19.56 13.47
CA ILE A 335 -10.72 -19.56 12.42
C ILE A 335 -12.07 -19.79 13.06
N GLN A 336 -13.03 -18.92 12.77
CA GLN A 336 -14.37 -18.92 13.37
C GLN A 336 -15.44 -19.06 12.30
N PHE A 337 -16.43 -19.91 12.56
CA PHE A 337 -17.50 -20.23 11.63
C PHE A 337 -18.86 -20.07 12.30
N VAL A 338 -19.78 -19.44 11.57
CA VAL A 338 -21.23 -19.38 11.91
C VAL A 338 -21.95 -20.59 11.31
N GLY A 339 -21.60 -20.95 10.08
CA GLY A 339 -22.22 -22.07 9.34
C GLY A 339 -21.64 -22.23 7.94
N PRO A 340 -22.03 -23.29 7.21
CA PRO A 340 -21.42 -23.66 5.92
C PRO A 340 -21.57 -22.59 4.82
N MET A 341 -22.66 -21.80 4.90
CA MET A 341 -23.01 -20.77 3.91
C MET A 341 -22.94 -19.35 4.49
N GLN A 342 -22.21 -19.20 5.58
CA GLN A 342 -21.99 -17.92 6.27
C GLN A 342 -20.50 -17.54 6.18
N PRO A 343 -20.16 -16.26 6.36
CA PRO A 343 -18.78 -15.83 6.36
C PRO A 343 -17.94 -16.56 7.40
N MET A 344 -16.68 -16.89 7.06
CA MET A 344 -15.69 -17.31 8.04
C MET A 344 -14.80 -16.12 8.40
N ILE A 345 -14.35 -16.11 9.67
CA ILE A 345 -13.45 -15.11 10.20
C ILE A 345 -12.11 -15.77 10.51
N ILE A 346 -11.01 -15.11 10.14
CA ILE A 346 -9.65 -15.51 10.48
C ILE A 346 -9.00 -14.37 11.27
N LYS A 347 -8.37 -14.70 12.40
CA LYS A 347 -7.62 -13.75 13.24
C LYS A 347 -6.31 -14.35 13.69
N GLY A 348 -5.33 -13.52 14.01
CA GLY A 348 -4.19 -13.94 14.83
C GLY A 348 -4.67 -14.33 16.22
N LYS A 349 -4.13 -15.39 16.82
CA LYS A 349 -4.59 -15.86 18.14
C LYS A 349 -4.42 -14.80 19.23
N ASP A 350 -3.35 -14.03 19.15
CA ASP A 350 -3.00 -13.02 20.15
C ASP A 350 -3.24 -11.58 19.61
N ASP A 351 -4.01 -11.42 18.52
CA ASP A 351 -4.29 -10.13 17.89
C ASP A 351 -5.80 -9.93 17.62
N ASP A 352 -6.49 -9.37 18.58
CA ASP A 352 -7.91 -9.01 18.45
C ASP A 352 -8.14 -7.74 17.65
N SER A 353 -7.09 -6.98 17.32
CA SER A 353 -7.19 -5.72 16.57
C SER A 353 -7.26 -5.92 15.05
N ALA A 354 -7.05 -7.16 14.58
CA ALA A 354 -7.14 -7.53 13.16
C ALA A 354 -8.22 -8.59 12.93
N LEU A 355 -8.94 -8.44 11.83
CA LEU A 355 -9.99 -9.37 11.41
C LEU A 355 -9.98 -9.51 9.89
N HIS A 356 -10.06 -10.77 9.44
CA HIS A 356 -10.11 -11.11 8.03
C HIS A 356 -11.33 -11.99 7.77
N MET A 357 -12.28 -11.48 7.02
CA MET A 357 -13.53 -12.17 6.67
C MET A 357 -13.49 -12.65 5.23
N ILE A 358 -13.95 -13.88 5.00
CA ILE A 358 -14.06 -14.47 3.66
C ILE A 358 -15.47 -15.03 3.50
N LEU A 359 -16.13 -14.64 2.40
CA LEU A 359 -17.44 -15.19 2.06
C LEU A 359 -17.31 -16.63 1.53
N PRO A 360 -18.28 -17.50 1.87
CA PRO A 360 -18.33 -18.86 1.33
C PRO A 360 -18.63 -18.84 -0.17
N TYR A 361 -18.14 -19.86 -0.86
CA TYR A 361 -18.52 -20.15 -2.24
C TYR A 361 -19.70 -21.14 -2.26
N ARG A 362 -20.72 -20.82 -3.05
CA ARG A 362 -21.86 -21.73 -3.23
C ARG A 362 -21.47 -22.84 -4.22
N THR A 363 -21.35 -24.07 -3.72
CA THR A 363 -21.06 -25.28 -4.52
C THR A 363 -22.34 -26.02 -4.83
#